data_075ca758af7c3b30b4a175d3a4f86f30
#
_entry.id   075ca758af7c3b30b4a175d3a4f86f30
#
_cell.length_a   1.000
_cell.length_b   1.000
_cell.length_c   1.000
_cell.angle_alpha   90.00
_cell.angle_beta   90.00
_cell.angle_gamma   90.00
#
_symmetry.space_group_name_H-M   'P 1'
#
loop_
_entity.id
_entity.type
_entity.pdbx_description
1 polymer ?
#
loop_
_entity_poly.entity_id
_entity_poly.type
_entity_poly.pdbx_seq_one_letter_code
_entity_poly.pdbx_strand_id
1 'polypeptide(L)'
;MRVILNFRPQNAVKRWERCMNLDWADNQSYSEILLIGFLVCLWWSFMTSLSYAQITPQGRDQTYKQAAPDRFEERFKKQEFPKSQLVPVKPDNLKPVFPAEMRKVNFLLQRMVIKGSTIYGKRQFSRLFREYLHKRINLEQVYIIAQEITNMYRNDGYILSKAVVPPQKIEEGVVQIDVIEGFIDRVAIQGQVRGPRQLLNEYRKALLKSRPLKALDLERYLLLVDDLPGVSVKSVLTPSKFKQGATNLTLILDNKSYDGSFGVDNRGTKFNGPIQINAGMSGNALFKNYERIGLQGVVTSNTDELRFFSGFYEQPVSSEGTKLFFSGSFSDSEPGSTLKDFEVAGESKTFTIRLTHPFIRSRSENLNGFVSYTNRDTETLILGELDSEDRLRIVNLGVSYDFVDKYKGINLVSFNLSKGFDIFDSTETGSEQLTRSSGHSDFTKVSGEALRLQQLAPSWMLLGALSWQYSFEKLLASEEFGVGGAQYGRAYDSSEITGDQGLAFKLELQKAFQPNKKYFKDLQLYTFFDYGKVWNRLPTSTGSTGENLSSLGLGIRFNVTDVISGYMEWDKPLNQEVSSEGNKDGRVFFSLSARF
;
A
#
# COMPACT_ATOMS: atom_id res chain seq x y z
N MET A 1 -25.11 25.11 53.26
CA MET A 1 -25.73 26.13 52.39
C MET A 1 -25.81 25.49 50.96
N ARG A 2 -26.98 24.94 50.65
CA ARG A 2 -27.24 24.26 49.36
C ARG A 2 -27.66 25.32 48.34
N VAL A 3 -27.01 25.40 47.20
CA VAL A 3 -27.50 26.16 46.03
C VAL A 3 -27.91 25.16 44.99
N ILE A 4 -29.22 25.05 44.79
CA ILE A 4 -29.86 24.28 43.70
C ILE A 4 -29.98 25.18 42.50
N LEU A 5 -29.30 24.91 41.41
CA LEU A 5 -29.52 25.54 40.10
C LEU A 5 -30.41 24.69 39.23
N ASN A 6 -31.68 25.10 39.16
CA ASN A 6 -32.68 24.58 38.21
C ASN A 6 -32.38 25.14 36.82
N PHE A 7 -31.96 24.28 35.89
CA PHE A 7 -31.93 24.63 34.47
C PHE A 7 -33.21 24.17 33.80
N ARG A 8 -34.05 25.12 33.38
CA ARG A 8 -35.20 24.86 32.51
C ARG A 8 -34.78 24.80 31.05
N PRO A 9 -35.25 23.83 30.24
CA PRO A 9 -34.79 23.61 28.85
C PRO A 9 -35.40 24.56 27.80
N GLN A 10 -36.12 25.61 28.16
CA GLN A 10 -36.82 26.46 27.18
C GLN A 10 -35.96 27.56 26.52
N ASN A 11 -34.76 27.82 26.98
CA ASN A 11 -33.91 28.87 26.41
C ASN A 11 -32.86 28.39 25.36
N ALA A 12 -32.74 27.10 25.15
CA ALA A 12 -31.81 26.57 24.16
C ALA A 12 -32.38 26.60 22.73
N VAL A 13 -33.70 26.43 22.58
CA VAL A 13 -34.36 26.39 21.26
C VAL A 13 -34.39 27.77 20.58
N LYS A 14 -34.56 28.87 21.34
CA LYS A 14 -34.58 30.24 20.77
C LYS A 14 -33.22 30.81 20.35
N ARG A 15 -32.13 30.13 20.69
CA ARG A 15 -30.78 30.57 20.26
C ARG A 15 -30.36 29.88 18.95
N TRP A 16 -31.03 28.78 18.60
CA TRP A 16 -30.81 28.06 17.35
C TRP A 16 -31.46 28.71 16.14
N GLU A 17 -32.63 29.32 16.32
CA GLU A 17 -33.36 30.01 15.23
C GLU A 17 -32.67 31.28 14.71
N ARG A 18 -31.70 31.84 15.42
CA ARG A 18 -30.97 33.04 15.01
C ARG A 18 -29.68 32.80 14.22
N CYS A 19 -29.25 31.53 14.11
CA CYS A 19 -28.08 31.16 13.31
C CYS A 19 -28.41 30.60 11.93
N MET A 20 -29.70 30.49 11.57
CA MET A 20 -30.15 29.88 10.31
C MET A 20 -30.70 30.86 9.26
N ASN A 21 -30.39 32.16 9.38
CA ASN A 21 -30.66 33.09 8.28
C ASN A 21 -29.36 33.38 7.51
N LEU A 22 -28.97 32.45 6.66
CA LEU A 22 -28.02 32.63 5.57
C LEU A 22 -28.68 32.12 4.29
N ASP A 23 -28.89 33.04 3.34
CA ASP A 23 -29.38 32.77 2.00
C ASP A 23 -28.65 31.61 1.34
N TRP A 24 -29.39 30.57 0.98
CA TRP A 24 -28.87 29.36 0.29
C TRP A 24 -29.60 29.18 -1.04
N ALA A 25 -28.95 29.62 -2.09
CA ALA A 25 -29.23 29.13 -3.43
C ALA A 25 -28.18 28.06 -3.76
N ASP A 26 -28.51 26.79 -3.57
CA ASP A 26 -28.12 25.67 -4.41
C ASP A 26 -28.61 24.31 -3.83
N ASN A 27 -29.35 23.62 -4.61
CA ASN A 27 -30.19 22.46 -4.21
C ASN A 27 -29.43 21.13 -4.03
N GLN A 28 -28.08 21.12 -3.94
CA GLN A 28 -27.30 19.87 -3.77
C GLN A 28 -26.72 19.67 -2.35
N SER A 29 -26.82 20.66 -1.45
CA SER A 29 -26.16 20.60 -0.14
C SER A 29 -27.01 20.06 1.02
N TYR A 30 -28.32 19.93 0.87
CA TYR A 30 -29.19 19.52 1.97
C TYR A 30 -29.02 18.06 2.42
N SER A 31 -28.76 17.14 1.48
CA SER A 31 -28.55 15.74 1.82
C SER A 31 -27.21 15.49 2.57
N GLU A 32 -26.22 16.30 2.30
CA GLU A 32 -24.89 16.19 2.94
C GLU A 32 -24.87 16.74 4.37
N ILE A 33 -25.58 17.83 4.63
CA ILE A 33 -25.69 18.43 5.98
C ILE A 33 -26.55 17.55 6.90
N LEU A 34 -27.59 16.91 6.38
CA LEU A 34 -28.41 15.97 7.14
C LEU A 34 -27.63 14.71 7.52
N LEU A 35 -26.77 14.21 6.64
CA LEU A 35 -25.91 13.05 6.93
C LEU A 35 -24.85 13.36 8.01
N ILE A 36 -24.25 14.54 7.94
CA ILE A 36 -23.26 15.00 8.94
C ILE A 36 -23.97 15.28 10.28
N GLY A 37 -25.15 15.88 10.26
CA GLY A 37 -25.99 16.10 11.45
C GLY A 37 -26.41 14.79 12.12
N PHE A 38 -26.77 13.78 11.32
CA PHE A 38 -27.12 12.44 11.81
C PHE A 38 -25.93 11.70 12.43
N LEU A 39 -24.77 11.81 11.83
CA LEU A 39 -23.52 11.22 12.36
C LEU A 39 -23.05 11.91 13.66
N VAL A 40 -23.21 13.23 13.77
CA VAL A 40 -22.88 13.98 14.99
C VAL A 40 -23.90 13.70 16.11
N CYS A 41 -25.18 13.54 15.79
CA CYS A 41 -26.21 13.17 16.78
C CYS A 41 -26.07 11.73 17.27
N LEU A 42 -25.67 10.79 16.41
CA LEU A 42 -25.29 9.42 16.80
C LEU A 42 -24.07 9.46 17.77
N TRP A 43 -23.10 10.30 17.48
CA TRP A 43 -21.91 10.45 18.33
C TRP A 43 -22.24 10.98 19.73
N TRP A 44 -23.18 11.92 19.85
CA TRP A 44 -23.56 12.49 21.16
C TRP A 44 -24.46 11.59 22.00
N SER A 45 -25.28 10.75 21.38
CA SER A 45 -26.16 9.81 22.07
C SER A 45 -25.40 8.66 22.76
N PHE A 46 -24.16 8.39 22.33
CA PHE A 46 -23.32 7.30 22.86
C PHE A 46 -22.40 7.73 24.01
N MET A 47 -22.29 9.02 24.33
CA MET A 47 -21.38 9.55 25.37
C MET A 47 -21.92 9.43 26.82
N THR A 48 -23.08 8.84 27.06
CA THR A 48 -23.75 8.94 28.39
C THR A 48 -23.81 7.64 29.21
N SER A 49 -23.01 6.62 28.91
CA SER A 49 -22.94 5.42 29.78
C SER A 49 -21.54 5.19 30.36
N LEU A 50 -21.24 5.85 31.46
CA LEU A 50 -20.12 5.49 32.34
C LEU A 50 -20.61 4.37 33.29
N SER A 51 -20.28 3.12 32.99
CA SER A 51 -20.46 1.98 33.91
C SER A 51 -19.11 1.61 34.53
N TYR A 52 -19.09 1.49 35.83
CA TYR A 52 -17.91 0.99 36.57
C TYR A 52 -17.73 -0.51 36.31
N ALA A 53 -16.58 -0.91 35.77
CA ALA A 53 -16.24 -2.31 35.51
C ALA A 53 -15.76 -3.02 36.79
N GLN A 54 -16.27 -4.21 37.06
CA GLN A 54 -15.69 -5.16 37.99
C GLN A 54 -14.63 -5.99 37.29
N ILE A 55 -13.43 -6.06 37.85
CA ILE A 55 -12.31 -6.83 37.31
C ILE A 55 -12.57 -8.32 37.56
N THR A 56 -12.74 -9.10 36.49
CA THR A 56 -12.71 -10.56 36.55
C THR A 56 -11.28 -11.08 36.34
N PRO A 57 -10.80 -12.11 37.06
CA PRO A 57 -9.49 -12.70 36.82
C PRO A 57 -9.45 -13.35 35.44
N GLN A 58 -8.70 -12.78 34.53
CA GLN A 58 -8.49 -13.34 33.19
C GLN A 58 -7.59 -14.58 33.27
N GLY A 59 -7.92 -15.59 32.46
CA GLY A 59 -7.12 -16.81 32.39
C GLY A 59 -5.66 -16.54 31.98
N ARG A 60 -4.74 -17.21 32.65
CA ARG A 60 -3.28 -17.06 32.53
C ARG A 60 -2.78 -17.00 31.06
N ASP A 61 -3.31 -17.88 30.20
CA ASP A 61 -2.91 -18.01 28.78
C ASP A 61 -3.19 -16.79 27.88
N GLN A 62 -4.31 -16.09 28.08
CA GLN A 62 -4.65 -14.94 27.24
C GLN A 62 -3.77 -13.73 27.55
N THR A 63 -3.42 -13.55 28.80
CA THR A 63 -2.62 -12.42 29.25
C THR A 63 -1.16 -12.52 28.79
N TYR A 64 -0.58 -13.74 28.80
CA TYR A 64 0.75 -13.98 28.24
C TYR A 64 0.80 -13.75 26.73
N LYS A 65 -0.21 -14.19 26.00
CA LYS A 65 -0.29 -14.02 24.56
C LYS A 65 -0.32 -12.54 24.13
N GLN A 66 -0.90 -11.67 24.94
CA GLN A 66 -0.94 -10.22 24.66
C GLN A 66 0.37 -9.50 25.03
N ALA A 67 1.13 -10.05 25.97
CA ALA A 67 2.40 -9.50 26.41
C ALA A 67 3.59 -9.90 25.53
N ALA A 68 3.44 -10.90 24.66
CA ALA A 68 4.52 -11.41 23.82
C ALA A 68 5.06 -10.32 22.85
N PRO A 69 6.36 -9.99 22.92
CA PRO A 69 6.95 -8.85 22.19
C PRO A 69 6.88 -8.98 20.67
N ASP A 70 6.98 -10.19 20.12
CA ASP A 70 6.95 -10.50 18.70
C ASP A 70 5.64 -10.11 18.00
N ARG A 71 4.55 -10.03 18.74
CA ARG A 71 3.24 -9.58 18.22
C ARG A 71 3.18 -8.08 17.93
N PHE A 72 4.07 -7.31 18.52
CA PHE A 72 4.19 -5.88 18.21
C PHE A 72 4.81 -5.59 16.86
N GLU A 73 5.66 -6.48 16.35
CA GLU A 73 6.25 -6.33 15.02
C GLU A 73 5.19 -6.24 13.91
N GLU A 74 4.07 -6.94 14.05
CA GLU A 74 2.97 -6.87 13.08
C GLU A 74 2.29 -5.50 13.03
N ARG A 75 2.24 -4.76 14.15
CA ARG A 75 1.71 -3.39 14.18
C ARG A 75 2.49 -2.42 13.29
N PHE A 76 3.78 -2.65 13.13
CA PHE A 76 4.66 -1.76 12.38
C PHE A 76 4.75 -2.13 10.90
N LYS A 77 4.18 -3.27 10.49
CA LYS A 77 3.98 -3.60 9.08
C LYS A 77 2.95 -2.65 8.49
N LYS A 78 3.43 -1.55 7.94
CA LYS A 78 2.62 -0.55 7.30
C LYS A 78 1.91 -1.18 6.09
N GLN A 79 0.58 -1.12 6.04
CA GLN A 79 -0.14 -1.33 4.79
C GLN A 79 0.23 -0.19 3.83
N GLU A 80 1.24 -0.39 3.02
CA GLU A 80 1.57 0.55 1.96
C GLU A 80 0.60 0.33 0.81
N PHE A 81 -0.25 1.32 0.58
CA PHE A 81 -1.01 1.36 -0.66
C PHE A 81 -0.02 1.45 -1.83
N PRO A 82 -0.30 0.71 -2.93
CA PRO A 82 0.52 0.80 -4.12
C PRO A 82 0.69 2.26 -4.52
N LYS A 83 1.92 2.69 -4.79
CA LYS A 83 2.22 4.05 -5.28
C LYS A 83 1.62 4.34 -6.67
N SER A 84 0.90 3.39 -7.26
CA SER A 84 0.26 3.50 -8.58
C SER A 84 -0.97 4.41 -8.55
N GLN A 85 -0.83 5.66 -8.12
CA GLN A 85 -1.93 6.64 -8.11
C GLN A 85 -2.17 7.30 -9.48
N LEU A 86 -1.44 6.92 -10.51
CA LEU A 86 -1.61 7.52 -11.83
C LEU A 86 -2.23 6.48 -12.78
N VAL A 87 -3.51 6.69 -13.08
CA VAL A 87 -4.17 6.01 -14.20
C VAL A 87 -3.28 6.14 -15.43
N PRO A 88 -2.96 5.02 -16.13
CA PRO A 88 -2.21 5.11 -17.38
C PRO A 88 -2.95 6.05 -18.31
N VAL A 89 -2.30 7.11 -18.71
CA VAL A 89 -2.83 8.02 -19.75
C VAL A 89 -2.82 7.21 -21.04
N LYS A 90 -3.94 6.59 -21.37
CA LYS A 90 -4.13 6.15 -22.77
C LYS A 90 -3.98 7.40 -23.63
N PRO A 91 -3.07 7.40 -24.61
CA PRO A 91 -2.98 8.53 -25.52
C PRO A 91 -4.36 8.69 -26.17
N ASP A 92 -4.95 9.87 -26.02
CA ASP A 92 -6.20 10.19 -26.70
C ASP A 92 -6.01 9.94 -28.19
N ASN A 93 -6.93 9.21 -28.80
CA ASN A 93 -7.01 9.08 -30.24
C ASN A 93 -7.39 10.46 -30.79
N LEU A 94 -6.39 11.24 -31.14
CA LEU A 94 -6.57 12.54 -31.72
C LEU A 94 -7.38 12.38 -33.01
N LYS A 95 -8.57 12.96 -33.07
CA LYS A 95 -9.29 13.15 -34.33
C LYS A 95 -8.72 14.41 -34.97
N PRO A 96 -7.90 14.29 -36.01
CA PRO A 96 -7.32 15.45 -36.63
C PRO A 96 -8.40 16.26 -37.33
N VAL A 97 -8.35 17.56 -37.18
CA VAL A 97 -9.15 18.49 -38.01
C VAL A 97 -8.33 18.81 -39.23
N PHE A 98 -8.83 18.46 -40.39
CA PHE A 98 -8.16 18.70 -41.67
C PHE A 98 -8.70 19.95 -42.36
N PRO A 99 -7.83 20.72 -43.10
CA PRO A 99 -8.28 21.83 -43.92
C PRO A 99 -9.29 21.38 -44.96
N ALA A 100 -10.31 22.20 -45.21
CA ALA A 100 -11.38 21.89 -46.16
C ALA A 100 -10.88 21.70 -47.62
N GLU A 101 -9.72 22.26 -47.94
CA GLU A 101 -9.05 22.12 -49.23
C GLU A 101 -8.67 20.68 -49.55
N MET A 102 -8.38 19.86 -48.56
CA MET A 102 -8.02 18.45 -48.73
C MET A 102 -9.17 17.60 -49.29
N ARG A 103 -10.42 18.03 -49.07
CA ARG A 103 -11.62 17.38 -49.62
C ARG A 103 -11.81 17.63 -51.12
N LYS A 104 -11.17 18.68 -51.66
CA LYS A 104 -11.30 19.05 -53.09
C LYS A 104 -10.38 18.23 -53.98
N VAL A 105 -9.30 17.66 -53.46
CA VAL A 105 -8.35 16.83 -54.21
C VAL A 105 -8.85 15.39 -54.25
N ASN A 106 -9.47 15.01 -55.37
CA ASN A 106 -10.04 13.67 -55.57
C ASN A 106 -9.26 12.89 -56.65
N PHE A 107 -9.03 11.60 -56.38
CA PHE A 107 -8.36 10.68 -57.31
C PHE A 107 -8.87 9.25 -57.10
N LEU A 108 -8.63 8.36 -58.10
CA LEU A 108 -8.93 6.93 -57.98
C LEU A 108 -7.76 6.23 -57.29
N LEU A 109 -7.98 5.65 -56.14
CA LEU A 109 -6.93 4.90 -55.42
C LEU A 109 -6.73 3.50 -56.04
N GLN A 110 -5.61 3.27 -56.71
CA GLN A 110 -5.27 1.96 -57.28
C GLN A 110 -4.42 1.14 -56.32
N ARG A 111 -3.48 1.80 -55.63
CA ARG A 111 -2.55 1.11 -54.73
C ARG A 111 -2.08 2.04 -53.60
N MET A 112 -1.92 1.47 -52.39
CA MET A 112 -1.29 2.15 -51.28
C MET A 112 0.01 1.43 -50.92
N VAL A 113 1.09 2.21 -50.80
CA VAL A 113 2.43 1.73 -50.46
C VAL A 113 2.78 2.27 -49.06
N ILE A 114 3.01 1.37 -48.12
CA ILE A 114 3.43 1.75 -46.77
C ILE A 114 4.89 1.35 -46.61
N LYS A 115 5.75 2.32 -46.26
CA LYS A 115 7.18 2.14 -46.06
C LYS A 115 7.59 2.45 -44.64
N GLY A 116 8.74 1.92 -44.17
CA GLY A 116 9.39 2.25 -42.91
C GLY A 116 8.88 1.49 -41.69
N SER A 117 7.93 0.55 -41.81
CA SER A 117 7.49 -0.31 -40.71
C SER A 117 8.36 -1.54 -40.60
N THR A 118 8.84 -1.82 -39.35
CA THR A 118 9.52 -3.08 -38.98
C THR A 118 8.63 -3.97 -38.11
N ILE A 119 7.59 -3.41 -37.49
CA ILE A 119 6.70 -4.10 -36.55
C ILE A 119 5.54 -4.78 -37.28
N TYR A 120 4.94 -4.10 -38.26
CA TYR A 120 3.75 -4.60 -38.91
C TYR A 120 4.02 -4.92 -40.40
N GLY A 121 3.43 -6.02 -40.83
CA GLY A 121 3.48 -6.43 -42.22
C GLY A 121 2.33 -5.89 -43.08
N LYS A 122 2.41 -6.11 -44.40
CA LYS A 122 1.41 -5.65 -45.39
C LYS A 122 -0.04 -6.05 -45.02
N ARG A 123 -0.24 -7.25 -44.44
CA ARG A 123 -1.58 -7.74 -44.09
C ARG A 123 -2.27 -6.92 -43.00
N GLN A 124 -1.53 -6.45 -42.02
CA GLN A 124 -2.11 -5.64 -40.95
C GLN A 124 -2.55 -4.29 -41.47
N PHE A 125 -1.73 -3.63 -42.26
CA PHE A 125 -2.06 -2.35 -42.89
C PHE A 125 -3.19 -2.44 -43.91
N SER A 126 -3.23 -3.50 -44.74
CA SER A 126 -4.26 -3.64 -45.75
C SER A 126 -5.69 -3.62 -45.19
N ARG A 127 -5.89 -4.02 -43.94
CA ARG A 127 -7.20 -3.96 -43.27
C ARG A 127 -7.72 -2.52 -43.11
N LEU A 128 -6.83 -1.52 -43.03
CA LEU A 128 -7.17 -0.12 -42.80
C LEU A 128 -7.58 0.62 -44.08
N PHE A 129 -7.15 0.12 -45.24
CA PHE A 129 -7.40 0.82 -46.49
C PHE A 129 -8.03 -0.04 -47.60
N ARG A 130 -8.27 -1.32 -47.35
CA ARG A 130 -8.82 -2.27 -48.33
C ARG A 130 -10.15 -1.81 -48.94
N GLU A 131 -10.99 -1.19 -48.14
CA GLU A 131 -12.31 -0.70 -48.56
C GLU A 131 -12.23 0.49 -49.49
N TYR A 132 -11.11 1.21 -49.54
CA TYR A 132 -10.86 2.38 -50.35
C TYR A 132 -10.21 2.04 -51.73
N LEU A 133 -9.68 0.83 -51.90
CA LEU A 133 -9.07 0.41 -53.16
C LEU A 133 -10.08 0.40 -54.29
N HIS A 134 -9.65 0.85 -55.45
CA HIS A 134 -10.46 0.98 -56.69
C HIS A 134 -11.66 1.91 -56.54
N LYS A 135 -11.64 2.83 -55.57
CA LYS A 135 -12.65 3.84 -55.35
C LYS A 135 -12.05 5.24 -55.50
N ARG A 136 -12.92 6.21 -55.85
CA ARG A 136 -12.55 7.62 -55.78
C ARG A 136 -12.51 8.06 -54.32
N ILE A 137 -11.35 8.51 -53.88
CA ILE A 137 -11.11 9.04 -52.54
C ILE A 137 -10.56 10.46 -52.62
N ASN A 138 -10.63 11.20 -51.54
CA ASN A 138 -10.00 12.50 -51.40
C ASN A 138 -8.73 12.43 -50.53
N LEU A 139 -7.98 13.51 -50.53
CA LEU A 139 -6.73 13.58 -49.75
C LEU A 139 -6.97 13.46 -48.24
N GLU A 140 -8.11 13.97 -47.72
CA GLU A 140 -8.49 13.82 -46.31
C GLU A 140 -8.54 12.34 -45.89
N GLN A 141 -9.10 11.46 -46.75
CA GLN A 141 -9.18 10.02 -46.46
C GLN A 141 -7.79 9.35 -46.35
N VAL A 142 -6.81 9.82 -47.14
CA VAL A 142 -5.41 9.34 -47.03
C VAL A 142 -4.81 9.71 -45.66
N TYR A 143 -5.06 10.94 -45.21
CA TYR A 143 -4.60 11.38 -43.88
C TYR A 143 -5.32 10.67 -42.75
N ILE A 144 -6.61 10.33 -42.90
CA ILE A 144 -7.35 9.49 -41.95
C ILE A 144 -6.68 8.13 -41.84
N ILE A 145 -6.35 7.46 -42.95
CA ILE A 145 -5.65 6.17 -42.94
C ILE A 145 -4.27 6.28 -42.26
N ALA A 146 -3.51 7.33 -42.55
CA ALA A 146 -2.23 7.57 -41.86
C ALA A 146 -2.41 7.77 -40.37
N GLN A 147 -3.48 8.45 -39.94
CA GLN A 147 -3.81 8.59 -38.52
C GLN A 147 -4.21 7.26 -37.87
N GLU A 148 -4.97 6.40 -38.57
CA GLU A 148 -5.33 5.07 -38.07
C GLU A 148 -4.09 4.17 -37.91
N ILE A 149 -3.13 4.24 -38.84
CA ILE A 149 -1.83 3.58 -38.72
C ILE A 149 -1.11 4.11 -37.45
N THR A 150 -1.10 5.42 -37.23
CA THR A 150 -0.49 6.03 -36.05
C THR A 150 -1.18 5.55 -34.77
N ASN A 151 -2.50 5.49 -34.77
CA ASN A 151 -3.28 5.01 -33.61
C ASN A 151 -3.02 3.53 -33.35
N MET A 152 -2.87 2.69 -34.38
CA MET A 152 -2.48 1.29 -34.25
C MET A 152 -1.13 1.13 -33.52
N TYR A 153 -0.10 1.89 -33.92
CA TYR A 153 1.19 1.91 -33.22
C TYR A 153 1.05 2.36 -31.77
N ARG A 154 0.29 3.43 -31.51
CA ARG A 154 0.09 3.97 -30.16
C ARG A 154 -0.66 3.00 -29.25
N ASN A 155 -1.69 2.35 -29.77
CA ASN A 155 -2.48 1.37 -29.02
C ASN A 155 -1.63 0.16 -28.60
N ASP A 156 -0.64 -0.23 -29.42
CA ASP A 156 0.30 -1.30 -29.12
C ASP A 156 1.55 -0.82 -28.35
N GLY A 157 1.51 0.45 -27.86
CA GLY A 157 2.52 1.02 -26.97
C GLY A 157 3.70 1.71 -27.65
N TYR A 158 3.72 1.86 -28.99
CA TYR A 158 4.79 2.56 -29.71
C TYR A 158 4.51 4.07 -29.81
N ILE A 159 4.56 4.74 -28.66
CA ILE A 159 4.06 6.12 -28.47
C ILE A 159 4.80 7.20 -29.29
N LEU A 160 6.05 6.94 -29.70
CA LEU A 160 6.84 7.87 -30.51
C LEU A 160 6.70 7.62 -32.01
N SER A 161 6.02 6.53 -32.42
CA SER A 161 5.85 6.17 -33.82
C SER A 161 4.65 6.86 -34.42
N LYS A 162 4.77 7.26 -35.69
CA LYS A 162 3.71 7.94 -36.45
C LYS A 162 3.78 7.62 -37.94
N ALA A 163 2.65 7.63 -38.61
CA ALA A 163 2.57 7.58 -40.04
C ALA A 163 2.38 9.00 -40.60
N VAL A 164 3.07 9.31 -41.67
CA VAL A 164 3.01 10.61 -42.37
C VAL A 164 2.78 10.39 -43.85
N VAL A 165 2.07 11.32 -44.48
CA VAL A 165 1.92 11.37 -45.93
C VAL A 165 3.02 12.31 -46.46
N PRO A 166 4.06 11.78 -47.15
CA PRO A 166 5.11 12.64 -47.67
C PRO A 166 4.59 13.49 -48.83
N PRO A 167 5.23 14.63 -49.14
CA PRO A 167 4.95 15.35 -50.36
C PRO A 167 5.18 14.43 -51.57
N GLN A 168 4.16 14.23 -52.42
CA GLN A 168 4.20 13.29 -53.50
C GLN A 168 3.27 13.72 -54.63
N LYS A 169 3.59 13.31 -55.89
CA LYS A 169 2.66 13.33 -56.99
C LYS A 169 1.89 12.01 -57.01
N ILE A 170 0.57 12.08 -57.06
CA ILE A 170 -0.27 10.90 -57.16
C ILE A 170 -0.43 10.55 -58.63
N GLU A 171 0.45 9.70 -59.14
CA GLU A 171 0.43 9.21 -60.50
C GLU A 171 -0.18 7.79 -60.51
N GLU A 172 -1.04 7.49 -61.47
CA GLU A 172 -1.72 6.19 -61.60
C GLU A 172 -2.47 5.73 -60.34
N GLY A 173 -2.89 6.66 -59.48
CA GLY A 173 -3.60 6.32 -58.24
C GLY A 173 -2.75 5.61 -57.18
N VAL A 174 -1.44 5.74 -57.21
CA VAL A 174 -0.52 5.19 -56.23
C VAL A 174 -0.25 6.22 -55.14
N VAL A 175 -0.55 5.86 -53.89
CA VAL A 175 -0.30 6.71 -52.70
C VAL A 175 0.72 6.05 -51.77
N GLN A 176 1.71 6.81 -51.35
CA GLN A 176 2.70 6.38 -50.35
C GLN A 176 2.39 7.00 -48.99
N ILE A 177 2.47 6.17 -47.94
CA ILE A 177 2.49 6.58 -46.52
C ILE A 177 3.79 6.08 -45.90
N ASP A 178 4.53 6.98 -45.26
CA ASP A 178 5.76 6.64 -44.57
C ASP A 178 5.51 6.48 -43.07
N VAL A 179 5.85 5.33 -42.52
CA VAL A 179 5.85 5.07 -41.11
C VAL A 179 7.22 5.45 -40.54
N ILE A 180 7.20 6.35 -39.57
CA ILE A 180 8.38 6.78 -38.84
C ILE A 180 8.31 6.10 -37.48
N GLU A 181 9.04 5.00 -37.32
CA GLU A 181 9.18 4.30 -36.06
C GLU A 181 10.10 5.10 -35.15
N GLY A 182 9.53 5.59 -34.01
CA GLY A 182 10.23 6.45 -33.09
C GLY A 182 11.10 5.66 -32.10
N PHE A 183 12.28 6.18 -31.78
CA PHE A 183 13.22 5.58 -30.83
C PHE A 183 13.99 6.63 -30.03
N ILE A 184 14.63 6.20 -28.92
CA ILE A 184 15.56 7.05 -28.16
C ILE A 184 16.95 6.95 -28.79
N ASP A 185 17.51 8.09 -29.22
CA ASP A 185 18.86 8.20 -29.79
C ASP A 185 19.91 8.50 -28.71
N ARG A 186 19.56 9.33 -27.74
CA ARG A 186 20.46 9.73 -26.65
C ARG A 186 19.70 9.78 -25.33
N VAL A 187 20.37 9.35 -24.24
CA VAL A 187 19.92 9.54 -22.88
C VAL A 187 20.95 10.37 -22.13
N ALA A 188 20.57 11.57 -21.72
CA ALA A 188 21.36 12.45 -20.87
C ALA A 188 20.88 12.34 -19.42
N ILE A 189 21.81 12.34 -18.47
CA ILE A 189 21.52 12.32 -17.03
C ILE A 189 22.03 13.64 -16.47
N GLN A 190 21.15 14.41 -15.82
CA GLN A 190 21.42 15.67 -15.16
C GLN A 190 21.09 15.58 -13.67
N GLY A 191 21.67 16.44 -12.86
CA GLY A 191 21.46 16.48 -11.42
C GLY A 191 22.52 15.72 -10.63
N GLN A 192 22.26 15.55 -9.33
CA GLN A 192 23.21 14.89 -8.43
C GLN A 192 23.01 13.38 -8.44
N VAL A 193 24.07 12.63 -8.67
CA VAL A 193 24.09 11.16 -8.63
C VAL A 193 24.92 10.73 -7.43
N ARG A 194 24.30 10.08 -6.46
CA ARG A 194 24.95 9.56 -5.23
C ARG A 194 25.12 8.04 -5.25
N GLY A 195 25.41 7.46 -6.39
CA GLY A 195 25.59 6.01 -6.49
C GLY A 195 26.42 5.63 -7.71
N PRO A 196 26.65 4.30 -7.93
CA PRO A 196 27.42 3.82 -9.06
C PRO A 196 26.78 4.24 -10.38
N ARG A 197 27.53 4.99 -11.18
CA ARG A 197 27.09 5.37 -12.54
C ARG A 197 26.85 4.16 -13.44
N GLN A 198 27.42 3.02 -13.11
CA GLN A 198 27.28 1.78 -13.86
C GLN A 198 25.80 1.36 -13.92
N LEU A 199 25.07 1.37 -12.80
CA LEU A 199 23.65 1.00 -12.76
C LEU A 199 22.80 1.91 -13.67
N LEU A 200 22.99 3.21 -13.60
CA LEU A 200 22.30 4.16 -14.49
C LEU A 200 22.70 3.98 -15.97
N ASN A 201 23.94 3.56 -16.24
CA ASN A 201 24.38 3.25 -17.60
C ASN A 201 23.70 1.98 -18.13
N GLU A 202 23.44 0.98 -17.29
CA GLU A 202 22.68 -0.21 -17.71
C GLU A 202 21.22 0.17 -18.05
N TYR A 203 20.55 0.99 -17.24
CA TYR A 203 19.23 1.51 -17.58
C TYR A 203 19.23 2.31 -18.87
N ARG A 204 20.25 3.16 -19.08
CA ARG A 204 20.43 3.90 -20.34
C ARG A 204 20.60 2.96 -21.52
N LYS A 205 21.43 1.90 -21.42
CA LYS A 205 21.63 0.91 -22.50
C LYS A 205 20.32 0.21 -22.85
N ALA A 206 19.54 -0.18 -21.84
CA ALA A 206 18.25 -0.85 -22.03
C ALA A 206 17.25 0.05 -22.78
N LEU A 207 17.14 1.33 -22.41
CA LEU A 207 16.31 2.31 -23.10
C LEU A 207 16.75 2.53 -24.57
N LEU A 208 18.06 2.58 -24.83
CA LEU A 208 18.59 2.74 -26.19
C LEU A 208 18.38 1.49 -27.07
N LYS A 209 18.22 0.32 -26.47
CA LYS A 209 17.98 -0.96 -27.17
C LYS A 209 16.52 -1.09 -27.66
N SER A 210 15.56 -0.43 -27.01
CA SER A 210 14.14 -0.47 -27.39
C SER A 210 13.90 0.32 -28.68
N ARG A 211 13.89 -0.38 -29.83
CA ARG A 211 13.74 0.22 -31.17
C ARG A 211 12.79 -0.61 -32.04
N PRO A 212 11.62 -0.06 -32.38
CA PRO A 212 11.03 1.21 -31.94
C PRO A 212 10.70 1.20 -30.44
N LEU A 213 10.66 2.39 -29.81
CA LEU A 213 10.46 2.52 -28.38
C LEU A 213 9.07 2.04 -27.96
N LYS A 214 9.02 1.09 -27.03
CA LYS A 214 7.80 0.74 -26.29
C LYS A 214 7.63 1.59 -25.05
N ALA A 215 6.42 2.08 -24.84
CA ALA A 215 6.07 2.87 -23.64
C ALA A 215 6.36 2.09 -22.34
N LEU A 216 6.08 0.79 -22.32
CA LEU A 216 6.34 -0.06 -21.15
C LEU A 216 7.83 -0.15 -20.81
N ASP A 217 8.73 -0.20 -21.81
CA ASP A 217 10.18 -0.21 -21.56
C ASP A 217 10.63 1.13 -20.98
N LEU A 218 10.15 2.25 -21.54
CA LEU A 218 10.42 3.58 -21.01
C LEU A 218 9.93 3.72 -19.58
N GLU A 219 8.71 3.32 -19.32
CA GLU A 219 8.07 3.40 -18.01
C GLU A 219 8.81 2.54 -16.98
N ARG A 220 9.12 1.28 -17.32
CA ARG A 220 9.86 0.36 -16.44
C ARG A 220 11.17 0.97 -15.96
N TYR A 221 12.01 1.42 -16.89
CA TYR A 221 13.33 1.93 -16.50
C TYR A 221 13.28 3.31 -15.83
N LEU A 222 12.28 4.14 -16.13
CA LEU A 222 12.04 5.37 -15.36
C LEU A 222 11.63 5.07 -13.91
N LEU A 223 10.74 4.09 -13.72
CA LEU A 223 10.32 3.66 -12.39
C LEU A 223 11.45 2.97 -11.62
N LEU A 224 12.29 2.16 -12.27
CA LEU A 224 13.46 1.56 -11.63
C LEU A 224 14.50 2.61 -11.18
N VAL A 225 14.61 3.72 -11.89
CA VAL A 225 15.44 4.87 -11.43
C VAL A 225 14.78 5.55 -10.23
N ASP A 226 13.47 5.74 -10.24
CA ASP A 226 12.71 6.36 -9.15
C ASP A 226 12.63 5.47 -7.89
N ASP A 227 12.77 4.14 -8.07
CA ASP A 227 12.83 3.15 -6.99
C ASP A 227 14.19 3.10 -6.27
N LEU A 228 15.21 3.81 -6.78
CA LEU A 228 16.49 3.91 -6.10
C LEU A 228 16.34 4.75 -4.82
N PRO A 229 16.89 4.29 -3.69
CA PRO A 229 16.78 4.99 -2.42
C PRO A 229 17.19 6.46 -2.48
N GLY A 230 16.28 7.33 -2.07
CA GLY A 230 16.47 8.77 -2.04
C GLY A 230 16.49 9.47 -3.40
N VAL A 231 16.31 8.75 -4.51
CA VAL A 231 16.28 9.33 -5.86
C VAL A 231 14.85 9.65 -6.26
N SER A 232 14.66 10.82 -6.85
CA SER A 232 13.45 11.15 -7.61
C SER A 232 13.83 11.54 -9.04
N VAL A 233 13.04 11.11 -10.04
CA VAL A 233 13.35 11.33 -11.44
C VAL A 233 12.26 12.12 -12.16
N LYS A 234 12.68 13.15 -12.91
CA LYS A 234 11.86 13.82 -13.92
C LYS A 234 12.43 13.51 -15.29
N SER A 235 11.58 13.22 -16.26
CA SER A 235 12.00 12.88 -17.62
C SER A 235 11.50 13.91 -18.65
N VAL A 236 12.37 14.30 -19.60
CA VAL A 236 12.03 15.21 -20.67
C VAL A 236 12.41 14.56 -22.00
N LEU A 237 11.43 14.44 -22.91
CA LEU A 237 11.62 13.94 -24.26
C LEU A 237 11.68 15.12 -25.24
N THR A 238 12.75 15.20 -26.03
CA THR A 238 12.93 16.24 -27.07
C THR A 238 13.22 15.60 -28.42
N PRO A 239 12.51 15.97 -29.51
CA PRO A 239 12.82 15.46 -30.84
C PRO A 239 14.27 15.76 -31.26
N SER A 240 14.91 14.81 -31.89
CA SER A 240 16.25 15.04 -32.48
C SER A 240 16.15 15.95 -33.73
N LYS A 241 17.08 16.89 -33.80
CA LYS A 241 17.18 17.76 -34.99
C LYS A 241 17.90 17.08 -36.17
N PHE A 242 18.59 15.97 -35.92
CA PHE A 242 19.51 15.36 -36.91
C PHE A 242 19.02 14.04 -37.48
N LYS A 243 18.13 13.33 -36.80
CA LYS A 243 17.64 12.02 -37.24
C LYS A 243 16.12 11.96 -37.18
N GLN A 244 15.50 11.56 -38.27
CA GLN A 244 14.06 11.37 -38.34
C GLN A 244 13.63 10.22 -37.43
N GLY A 245 12.55 10.41 -36.65
CA GLY A 245 12.06 9.42 -35.69
C GLY A 245 12.86 9.36 -34.36
N ALA A 246 14.03 9.96 -34.30
CA ALA A 246 14.86 9.96 -33.11
C ALA A 246 14.37 10.98 -32.07
N THR A 247 14.43 10.60 -30.81
CA THR A 247 14.11 11.44 -29.65
C THR A 247 15.25 11.38 -28.64
N ASN A 248 15.60 12.50 -28.04
CA ASN A 248 16.55 12.56 -26.93
C ASN A 248 15.78 12.55 -25.62
N LEU A 249 16.21 11.71 -24.68
CA LEU A 249 15.67 11.63 -23.32
C LEU A 249 16.65 12.31 -22.36
N THR A 250 16.16 13.23 -21.54
CA THR A 250 16.92 13.81 -20.43
C THR A 250 16.29 13.37 -19.13
N LEU A 251 17.06 12.70 -18.26
CA LEU A 251 16.68 12.35 -16.91
C LEU A 251 17.25 13.40 -15.96
N ILE A 252 16.40 14.05 -15.21
CA ILE A 252 16.76 15.04 -14.18
C ILE A 252 16.56 14.36 -12.83
N LEU A 253 17.67 14.09 -12.13
CA LEU A 253 17.69 13.40 -10.86
C LEU A 253 17.82 14.39 -9.71
N ASP A 254 16.99 14.20 -8.70
CA ASP A 254 17.11 14.87 -7.41
C ASP A 254 17.32 13.82 -6.31
N ASN A 255 18.04 14.17 -5.24
CA ASN A 255 18.39 13.24 -4.18
C ASN A 255 17.99 13.78 -2.81
N LYS A 256 17.26 12.95 -2.06
CA LYS A 256 16.98 13.14 -0.65
C LYS A 256 17.88 12.21 0.17
N SER A 257 18.77 12.77 0.98
CA SER A 257 19.76 11.99 1.72
C SER A 257 19.21 11.33 2.98
N TYR A 258 18.23 11.94 3.62
CA TYR A 258 17.69 11.49 4.90
C TYR A 258 16.18 11.59 4.91
N ASP A 259 15.54 10.60 5.54
CA ASP A 259 14.12 10.61 5.88
C ASP A 259 14.00 10.39 7.37
N GLY A 260 13.10 11.13 8.02
CA GLY A 260 12.81 11.00 9.43
C GLY A 260 11.32 10.87 9.71
N SER A 261 10.99 10.22 10.81
CA SER A 261 9.61 10.15 11.32
C SER A 261 9.61 10.15 12.83
N PHE A 262 8.58 10.79 13.39
CA PHE A 262 8.29 10.78 14.81
C PHE A 262 6.78 10.65 14.96
N GLY A 263 6.31 9.89 15.97
CA GLY A 263 4.89 9.73 16.20
C GLY A 263 4.57 9.35 17.63
N VAL A 264 3.32 9.62 18.00
CA VAL A 264 2.73 9.21 19.26
C VAL A 264 1.34 8.65 19.01
N ASP A 265 0.98 7.58 19.68
CA ASP A 265 -0.35 6.98 19.62
C ASP A 265 -0.73 6.34 20.95
N ASN A 266 -2.02 5.99 21.11
CA ASN A 266 -2.54 5.28 22.25
C ASN A 266 -3.04 3.86 21.92
N ARG A 267 -2.37 3.19 20.97
CA ARG A 267 -2.69 1.82 20.56
C ARG A 267 -2.06 0.73 21.43
N GLY A 268 -1.34 1.12 22.48
CA GLY A 268 -0.84 0.20 23.49
C GLY A 268 -1.97 -0.38 24.34
N THR A 269 -1.66 -1.46 25.06
CA THR A 269 -2.57 -2.06 26.05
C THR A 269 -2.25 -1.49 27.44
N LYS A 270 -3.12 -1.74 28.41
CA LYS A 270 -2.82 -1.39 29.82
C LYS A 270 -1.64 -2.18 30.39
N PHE A 271 -1.24 -3.29 29.75
CA PHE A 271 -0.11 -4.11 30.16
C PHE A 271 1.21 -3.61 29.57
N ASN A 272 1.20 -3.23 28.29
CA ASN A 272 2.41 -2.82 27.57
C ASN A 272 2.42 -1.32 27.28
N GLY A 273 1.86 -0.51 28.19
CA GLY A 273 1.79 0.95 28.12
C GLY A 273 0.80 1.46 27.06
N PRO A 274 -0.26 2.16 27.49
CA PRO A 274 -1.30 2.63 26.58
C PRO A 274 -0.79 3.68 25.58
N ILE A 275 0.20 4.48 25.97
CA ILE A 275 0.80 5.51 25.10
C ILE A 275 2.13 5.01 24.57
N GLN A 276 2.28 5.07 23.26
CA GLN A 276 3.49 4.65 22.55
C GLN A 276 4.09 5.83 21.78
N ILE A 277 5.41 5.95 21.85
CA ILE A 277 6.21 6.90 21.11
C ILE A 277 7.05 6.13 20.12
N ASN A 278 7.00 6.52 18.86
CA ASN A 278 7.78 5.91 17.79
C ASN A 278 8.67 6.95 17.10
N ALA A 279 9.88 6.55 16.76
CA ALA A 279 10.81 7.37 16.01
C ALA A 279 11.55 6.52 14.98
N GLY A 280 11.81 7.08 13.82
CA GLY A 280 12.56 6.42 12.77
C GLY A 280 13.42 7.41 11.99
N MET A 281 14.58 6.96 11.56
CA MET A 281 15.47 7.71 10.69
C MET A 281 16.09 6.77 9.65
N SER A 282 16.20 7.23 8.41
CA SER A 282 16.93 6.50 7.38
C SER A 282 17.81 7.43 6.55
N GLY A 283 18.97 6.91 6.14
CA GLY A 283 19.90 7.55 5.23
C GLY A 283 19.92 6.85 3.89
N ASN A 284 19.92 7.61 2.81
CA ASN A 284 19.90 7.11 1.44
C ASN A 284 21.25 7.41 0.76
N ALA A 285 21.86 6.39 0.16
CA ALA A 285 23.13 6.45 -0.56
C ALA A 285 24.28 7.09 0.25
N LEU A 286 24.38 6.76 1.54
CA LEU A 286 25.44 7.24 2.43
C LEU A 286 26.81 6.72 1.97
N PHE A 287 26.88 5.45 1.57
CA PHE A 287 28.07 4.80 1.03
C PHE A 287 28.16 4.85 -0.50
N LYS A 288 27.26 5.63 -1.14
CA LYS A 288 27.22 5.84 -2.60
C LYS A 288 26.95 4.57 -3.42
N ASN A 289 26.17 3.62 -2.90
CA ASN A 289 25.76 2.38 -3.58
C ASN A 289 24.25 2.29 -3.83
N TYR A 290 23.52 3.43 -3.74
CA TYR A 290 22.04 3.46 -3.74
C TYR A 290 21.44 2.59 -2.62
N GLU A 291 22.15 2.44 -1.52
CA GLU A 291 21.64 1.75 -0.35
C GLU A 291 20.74 2.66 0.48
N ARG A 292 19.85 2.05 1.24
CA ARG A 292 19.09 2.68 2.31
C ARG A 292 19.39 1.98 3.63
N ILE A 293 19.78 2.76 4.63
CA ILE A 293 20.02 2.28 5.99
C ILE A 293 19.05 3.00 6.89
N GLY A 294 18.35 2.28 7.75
CA GLY A 294 17.41 2.89 8.69
C GLY A 294 17.46 2.26 10.07
N LEU A 295 17.11 3.08 11.03
CA LEU A 295 16.85 2.69 12.41
C LEU A 295 15.47 3.18 12.80
N GLN A 296 14.76 2.38 13.57
CA GLN A 296 13.47 2.74 14.15
C GLN A 296 13.35 2.18 15.56
N GLY A 297 12.60 2.87 16.39
CA GLY A 297 12.33 2.45 17.74
C GLY A 297 10.92 2.82 18.17
N VAL A 298 10.39 2.04 19.10
CA VAL A 298 9.12 2.28 19.78
C VAL A 298 9.35 2.06 21.25
N VAL A 299 8.87 2.97 22.05
CA VAL A 299 8.86 2.86 23.51
C VAL A 299 7.51 3.29 24.05
N THR A 300 7.12 2.74 25.17
CA THR A 300 5.92 3.16 25.90
C THR A 300 6.25 4.26 26.90
N SER A 301 5.22 4.90 27.45
CA SER A 301 5.40 5.95 28.47
C SER A 301 6.15 5.44 29.72
N ASN A 302 5.95 4.18 30.09
CA ASN A 302 6.83 3.46 31.01
C ASN A 302 7.74 2.57 30.15
N THR A 303 9.01 2.92 30.04
CA THR A 303 9.95 2.29 29.10
C THR A 303 10.23 0.82 29.38
N ASP A 304 9.95 0.33 30.58
CA ASP A 304 10.14 -1.07 30.93
C ASP A 304 8.98 -1.94 30.39
N GLU A 305 7.78 -1.35 30.21
CA GLU A 305 6.62 -2.10 29.73
C GLU A 305 6.75 -2.56 28.27
N LEU A 306 7.45 -1.77 27.41
CA LEU A 306 7.80 -2.17 26.05
C LEU A 306 8.91 -1.30 25.47
N ARG A 307 9.94 -1.95 24.95
CA ARG A 307 10.97 -1.36 24.08
C ARG A 307 11.10 -2.20 22.81
N PHE A 308 11.06 -1.55 21.67
CA PHE A 308 11.29 -2.17 20.38
C PHE A 308 12.30 -1.35 19.59
N PHE A 309 13.32 -1.99 19.05
CA PHE A 309 14.31 -1.39 18.18
C PHE A 309 14.51 -2.25 16.94
N SER A 310 14.65 -1.61 15.77
CA SER A 310 14.92 -2.31 14.52
C SER A 310 15.87 -1.49 13.66
N GLY A 311 16.79 -2.18 13.01
CA GLY A 311 17.68 -1.64 12.00
C GLY A 311 17.55 -2.39 10.70
N PHE A 312 17.72 -1.70 9.56
CA PHE A 312 17.67 -2.35 8.25
C PHE A 312 18.67 -1.74 7.26
N TYR A 313 19.02 -2.56 6.29
CA TYR A 313 19.80 -2.22 5.11
C TYR A 313 19.10 -2.75 3.87
N GLU A 314 18.89 -1.90 2.86
CA GLU A 314 18.36 -2.27 1.55
C GLU A 314 19.30 -1.77 0.46
N GLN A 315 19.54 -2.61 -0.57
CA GLN A 315 20.37 -2.23 -1.72
C GLN A 315 19.83 -2.87 -3.01
N PRO A 316 19.71 -2.10 -4.12
CA PRO A 316 19.53 -2.67 -5.45
C PRO A 316 20.80 -3.41 -5.89
N VAL A 317 20.64 -4.69 -6.30
CA VAL A 317 21.77 -5.56 -6.68
C VAL A 317 21.77 -5.92 -8.17
N SER A 318 20.75 -5.52 -8.92
CA SER A 318 20.71 -5.74 -10.38
C SER A 318 20.08 -4.56 -11.13
N SER A 319 20.39 -4.47 -12.42
CA SER A 319 19.75 -3.52 -13.34
C SER A 319 18.30 -3.86 -13.70
N GLU A 320 17.80 -5.01 -13.32
CA GLU A 320 16.41 -5.41 -13.49
C GLU A 320 15.55 -5.12 -12.24
N GLY A 321 16.15 -4.42 -11.23
CA GLY A 321 15.44 -3.96 -10.05
C GLY A 321 15.44 -4.94 -8.87
N THR A 322 16.26 -6.02 -8.92
CA THR A 322 16.41 -6.93 -7.77
C THR A 322 17.01 -6.19 -6.59
N LYS A 323 16.42 -6.34 -5.40
CA LYS A 323 16.87 -5.71 -4.17
C LYS A 323 17.21 -6.76 -3.13
N LEU A 324 18.29 -6.53 -2.41
CA LEU A 324 18.69 -7.28 -1.23
C LEU A 324 18.35 -6.45 0.00
N PHE A 325 17.73 -7.09 0.99
CA PHE A 325 17.30 -6.48 2.24
C PHE A 325 17.78 -7.31 3.42
N PHE A 326 18.33 -6.63 4.43
CA PHE A 326 18.66 -7.18 5.73
C PHE A 326 17.93 -6.38 6.79
N SER A 327 17.43 -7.05 7.82
CA SER A 327 16.93 -6.37 9.02
C SER A 327 17.24 -7.19 10.26
N GLY A 328 17.45 -6.47 11.36
CA GLY A 328 17.49 -7.02 12.71
C GLY A 328 16.55 -6.23 13.59
N SER A 329 15.78 -6.91 14.45
CA SER A 329 14.95 -6.31 15.47
C SER A 329 15.17 -6.96 16.82
N PHE A 330 14.98 -6.15 17.83
CA PHE A 330 15.01 -6.52 19.23
C PHE A 330 13.80 -5.90 19.91
N SER A 331 13.09 -6.69 20.69
CA SER A 331 12.04 -6.19 21.56
C SER A 331 12.11 -6.85 22.92
N ASP A 332 11.87 -6.08 23.95
CA ASP A 332 11.69 -6.56 25.30
C ASP A 332 10.48 -5.89 25.95
N SER A 333 9.85 -6.60 26.86
CA SER A 333 8.68 -6.11 27.59
C SER A 333 8.61 -6.70 28.99
N GLU A 334 8.30 -5.84 29.94
CA GLU A 334 7.94 -6.20 31.32
C GLU A 334 6.52 -5.67 31.57
N PRO A 335 5.48 -6.46 31.25
CA PRO A 335 4.11 -6.00 31.33
C PRO A 335 3.73 -5.47 32.70
N GLY A 336 3.09 -4.31 32.73
CA GLY A 336 2.60 -3.66 33.94
C GLY A 336 1.23 -4.17 34.42
N SER A 337 0.54 -3.34 35.20
CA SER A 337 -0.80 -3.63 35.73
C SER A 337 -0.83 -4.93 36.57
N THR A 338 -1.79 -5.81 36.36
CA THR A 338 -1.96 -7.08 37.09
C THR A 338 -0.91 -8.14 36.78
N LEU A 339 -0.08 -7.96 35.74
CA LEU A 339 1.01 -8.86 35.37
C LEU A 339 2.30 -8.55 36.12
N LYS A 340 2.40 -7.35 36.68
CA LYS A 340 3.60 -6.92 37.43
C LYS A 340 3.93 -7.83 38.61
N ASP A 341 2.91 -8.34 39.32
CA ASP A 341 3.09 -9.23 40.46
C ASP A 341 3.64 -10.61 40.08
N PHE A 342 3.59 -10.96 38.79
CA PHE A 342 4.14 -12.22 38.26
C PHE A 342 5.53 -12.04 37.65
N GLU A 343 6.08 -10.83 37.66
CA GLU A 343 7.40 -10.52 37.08
C GLU A 343 7.58 -11.14 35.70
N VAL A 344 6.54 -10.98 34.84
CA VAL A 344 6.59 -11.49 33.47
C VAL A 344 7.55 -10.62 32.66
N ALA A 345 8.52 -11.26 32.00
CA ALA A 345 9.42 -10.58 31.04
C ALA A 345 9.45 -11.36 29.72
N GLY A 346 9.37 -10.65 28.63
CA GLY A 346 9.43 -11.23 27.29
C GLY A 346 10.53 -10.57 26.46
N GLU A 347 11.33 -11.38 25.76
CA GLU A 347 12.36 -10.91 24.83
C GLU A 347 12.16 -11.56 23.47
N SER A 348 12.33 -10.80 22.38
CA SER A 348 12.34 -11.33 21.01
C SER A 348 13.47 -10.72 20.19
N LYS A 349 14.20 -11.58 19.48
CA LYS A 349 15.26 -11.22 18.54
C LYS A 349 14.94 -11.79 17.17
N THR A 350 14.81 -10.92 16.18
CA THR A 350 14.54 -11.36 14.80
C THR A 350 15.61 -10.85 13.85
N PHE A 351 16.10 -11.71 12.98
CA PHE A 351 16.99 -11.36 11.88
C PHE A 351 16.40 -11.88 10.57
N THR A 352 16.35 -11.02 9.55
CA THR A 352 15.79 -11.38 8.23
C THR A 352 16.71 -10.98 7.09
N ILE A 353 16.92 -11.90 6.15
CA ILE A 353 17.52 -11.62 4.84
C ILE A 353 16.43 -11.84 3.79
N ARG A 354 16.26 -10.89 2.86
CA ARG A 354 15.25 -11.01 1.79
C ARG A 354 15.83 -10.55 0.46
N LEU A 355 15.56 -11.33 -0.59
CA LEU A 355 15.79 -10.96 -1.98
C LEU A 355 14.44 -10.76 -2.66
N THR A 356 14.22 -9.58 -3.24
CA THR A 356 12.98 -9.22 -3.95
C THR A 356 13.29 -8.89 -5.39
N HIS A 357 12.47 -9.41 -6.35
CA HIS A 357 12.60 -9.12 -7.77
C HIS A 357 11.29 -8.63 -8.37
N PRO A 358 11.26 -7.47 -9.08
CA PRO A 358 10.08 -6.98 -9.79
C PRO A 358 10.00 -7.61 -11.19
N PHE A 359 9.17 -8.63 -11.37
CA PHE A 359 8.91 -9.26 -12.67
C PHE A 359 8.17 -8.31 -13.61
N ILE A 360 7.16 -7.60 -13.08
CA ILE A 360 6.45 -6.53 -13.78
C ILE A 360 6.60 -5.26 -12.97
N ARG A 361 6.98 -4.15 -13.63
CA ARG A 361 7.10 -2.84 -13.01
C ARG A 361 6.55 -1.78 -13.94
N SER A 362 5.32 -1.32 -13.69
CA SER A 362 4.64 -0.24 -14.41
C SER A 362 3.83 0.62 -13.42
N ARG A 363 3.21 1.67 -13.90
CA ARG A 363 2.32 2.50 -13.07
C ARG A 363 0.98 1.84 -12.80
N SER A 364 0.53 0.99 -13.71
CA SER A 364 -0.78 0.33 -13.63
C SER A 364 -0.73 -1.03 -12.98
N GLU A 365 0.41 -1.70 -12.99
CA GLU A 365 0.55 -3.05 -12.44
C GLU A 365 1.99 -3.34 -12.04
N ASN A 366 2.18 -4.05 -10.93
CA ASN A 366 3.46 -4.49 -10.45
C ASN A 366 3.35 -5.92 -9.93
N LEU A 367 4.25 -6.78 -10.37
CA LEU A 367 4.38 -8.15 -9.89
C LEU A 367 5.76 -8.33 -9.28
N ASN A 368 5.81 -8.54 -7.97
CA ASN A 368 7.04 -8.79 -7.23
C ASN A 368 7.05 -10.21 -6.69
N GLY A 369 8.19 -10.87 -6.76
CA GLY A 369 8.45 -12.10 -6.04
C GLY A 369 9.57 -11.92 -5.05
N PHE A 370 9.54 -12.65 -3.95
CA PHE A 370 10.62 -12.64 -2.99
C PHE A 370 10.89 -13.99 -2.38
N VAL A 371 12.13 -14.18 -1.92
CA VAL A 371 12.54 -15.23 -1.02
C VAL A 371 13.18 -14.58 0.19
N SER A 372 12.86 -15.07 1.40
CA SER A 372 13.52 -14.61 2.62
C SER A 372 13.82 -15.76 3.57
N TYR A 373 14.88 -15.60 4.33
CA TYR A 373 15.22 -16.40 5.50
C TYR A 373 15.07 -15.52 6.74
N THR A 374 14.37 -16.04 7.74
CA THR A 374 14.15 -15.39 9.04
C THR A 374 14.62 -16.30 10.17
N ASN A 375 15.46 -15.76 11.02
CA ASN A 375 15.82 -16.32 12.31
C ASN A 375 15.05 -15.52 13.36
N ARG A 376 14.27 -16.21 14.22
CA ARG A 376 13.52 -15.59 15.32
C ARG A 376 13.73 -16.42 16.58
N ASP A 377 14.17 -15.75 17.64
CA ASP A 377 14.31 -16.32 18.96
C ASP A 377 13.45 -15.49 19.92
N THR A 378 12.57 -16.16 20.68
CA THR A 378 11.64 -15.52 21.63
C THR A 378 11.70 -16.27 22.95
N GLU A 379 11.87 -15.53 24.03
CA GLU A 379 11.91 -16.04 25.42
C GLU A 379 10.81 -15.37 26.24
N THR A 380 10.25 -16.11 27.19
CA THR A 380 9.35 -15.57 28.21
C THR A 380 9.80 -16.10 29.57
N LEU A 381 10.02 -15.18 30.53
CA LEU A 381 10.34 -15.49 31.92
C LEU A 381 9.13 -15.16 32.82
N ILE A 382 8.96 -15.91 33.88
CA ILE A 382 7.96 -15.67 34.92
C ILE A 382 8.65 -15.84 36.29
N LEU A 383 8.57 -14.83 37.15
CA LEU A 383 9.27 -14.80 38.43
C LEU A 383 10.78 -15.06 38.30
N GLY A 384 11.37 -14.59 37.17
CA GLY A 384 12.80 -14.80 36.88
C GLY A 384 13.17 -16.19 36.34
N GLU A 385 12.22 -17.12 36.22
CA GLU A 385 12.42 -18.47 35.69
C GLU A 385 11.99 -18.56 34.22
N LEU A 386 12.69 -19.36 33.41
CA LEU A 386 12.34 -19.54 31.99
C LEU A 386 11.05 -20.36 31.89
N ASP A 387 9.96 -19.71 31.40
CA ASP A 387 8.65 -20.34 31.18
C ASP A 387 8.58 -20.94 29.75
N SER A 388 9.01 -20.21 28.75
CA SER A 388 9.01 -20.69 27.37
C SER A 388 10.09 -20.07 26.50
N GLU A 389 10.57 -20.86 25.52
CA GLU A 389 11.56 -20.45 24.51
C GLU A 389 11.22 -21.04 23.15
N ASP A 390 11.03 -20.18 22.14
CA ASP A 390 10.83 -20.57 20.76
C ASP A 390 11.99 -20.06 19.89
N ARG A 391 12.69 -20.96 19.21
CA ARG A 391 13.74 -20.64 18.22
C ARG A 391 13.31 -21.13 16.84
N LEU A 392 12.99 -20.21 15.94
CA LEU A 392 12.44 -20.49 14.63
C LEU A 392 13.40 -20.11 13.50
N ARG A 393 13.50 -20.98 12.50
CA ARG A 393 14.33 -20.81 11.29
C ARG A 393 13.42 -20.98 10.08
N ILE A 394 13.01 -19.88 9.48
CA ILE A 394 11.90 -19.86 8.52
C ILE A 394 12.37 -19.39 7.15
N VAL A 395 12.03 -20.14 6.11
CA VAL A 395 12.15 -19.71 4.72
C VAL A 395 10.77 -19.33 4.21
N ASN A 396 10.65 -18.14 3.62
CA ASN A 396 9.43 -17.68 3.00
C ASN A 396 9.64 -17.49 1.50
N LEU A 397 8.67 -17.96 0.71
CA LEU A 397 8.50 -17.65 -0.70
C LEU A 397 7.23 -16.85 -0.86
N GLY A 398 7.30 -15.69 -1.47
CA GLY A 398 6.12 -14.86 -1.61
C GLY A 398 6.03 -14.18 -2.96
N VAL A 399 4.80 -13.85 -3.32
CA VAL A 399 4.46 -13.06 -4.50
C VAL A 399 3.45 -11.99 -4.10
N SER A 400 3.63 -10.78 -4.65
CA SER A 400 2.66 -9.70 -4.52
C SER A 400 2.36 -9.12 -5.90
N TYR A 401 1.08 -8.90 -6.17
CA TYR A 401 0.59 -8.32 -7.40
C TYR A 401 -0.34 -7.16 -7.09
N ASP A 402 0.04 -5.96 -7.49
CA ASP A 402 -0.82 -4.79 -7.40
C ASP A 402 -1.16 -4.28 -8.80
N PHE A 403 -2.42 -3.93 -9.01
CA PHE A 403 -2.92 -3.48 -10.31
C PHE A 403 -4.15 -2.58 -10.21
N VAL A 404 -4.29 -1.72 -11.21
CA VAL A 404 -5.48 -0.90 -11.41
C VAL A 404 -6.36 -1.56 -12.46
N ASP A 405 -7.61 -1.86 -12.13
CA ASP A 405 -8.53 -2.50 -13.04
C ASP A 405 -9.33 -1.50 -13.91
N LYS A 406 -10.13 -2.02 -14.84
CA LYS A 406 -10.97 -1.22 -15.74
C LYS A 406 -12.02 -0.37 -15.03
N TYR A 407 -12.36 -0.69 -13.79
CA TYR A 407 -13.29 0.05 -12.94
C TYR A 407 -12.59 1.11 -12.08
N LYS A 408 -11.29 1.35 -12.33
CA LYS A 408 -10.43 2.27 -11.57
C LYS A 408 -10.26 1.86 -10.10
N GLY A 409 -10.47 0.58 -9.79
CA GLY A 409 -10.15 0.01 -8.48
C GLY A 409 -8.66 -0.29 -8.39
N ILE A 410 -8.02 0.10 -7.28
CA ILE A 410 -6.65 -0.29 -6.95
C ILE A 410 -6.72 -1.60 -6.17
N ASN A 411 -6.06 -2.62 -6.65
CA ASN A 411 -6.06 -3.95 -6.05
C ASN A 411 -4.65 -4.33 -5.64
N LEU A 412 -4.52 -4.97 -4.50
CA LEU A 412 -3.29 -5.63 -4.03
C LEU A 412 -3.67 -7.06 -3.63
N VAL A 413 -2.92 -8.03 -4.12
CA VAL A 413 -3.05 -9.44 -3.74
C VAL A 413 -1.66 -9.96 -3.41
N SER A 414 -1.51 -10.62 -2.28
CA SER A 414 -0.26 -11.29 -1.90
C SER A 414 -0.52 -12.73 -1.48
N PHE A 415 0.49 -13.56 -1.70
CA PHE A 415 0.51 -14.94 -1.30
C PHE A 415 1.90 -15.29 -0.76
N ASN A 416 1.97 -15.99 0.36
CA ASN A 416 3.18 -16.44 0.99
C ASN A 416 3.10 -17.93 1.33
N LEU A 417 4.18 -18.65 1.07
CA LEU A 417 4.45 -19.99 1.57
C LEU A 417 5.61 -19.88 2.56
N SER A 418 5.38 -20.29 3.80
CA SER A 418 6.37 -20.30 4.87
C SER A 418 6.66 -21.72 5.30
N LYS A 419 7.94 -22.05 5.41
CA LYS A 419 8.43 -23.33 5.91
C LYS A 419 9.43 -23.09 7.02
N GLY A 420 9.14 -23.62 8.20
CA GLY A 420 10.08 -23.77 9.29
C GLY A 420 11.03 -24.94 9.03
N PHE A 421 12.24 -24.83 9.54
CA PHE A 421 13.27 -25.86 9.42
C PHE A 421 13.89 -26.14 10.77
N ASP A 422 14.13 -27.41 11.04
CA ASP A 422 14.86 -27.87 12.22
C ASP A 422 16.38 -27.83 11.95
N ILE A 423 16.94 -26.62 11.95
CA ILE A 423 18.35 -26.33 11.70
C ILE A 423 18.84 -25.19 12.60
N PHE A 424 20.15 -25.06 12.77
CA PHE A 424 20.77 -23.95 13.50
C PHE A 424 20.18 -23.71 14.88
N ASP A 425 20.09 -24.78 15.69
CA ASP A 425 19.61 -24.73 17.07
C ASP A 425 18.15 -24.24 17.17
N SER A 426 17.30 -24.65 16.23
CA SER A 426 15.84 -24.44 16.32
C SER A 426 15.25 -25.27 17.45
N THR A 427 14.14 -24.83 18.03
CA THR A 427 13.44 -25.57 19.08
C THR A 427 12.91 -26.90 18.53
N GLU A 428 13.24 -28.01 19.21
CA GLU A 428 12.75 -29.33 18.82
C GLU A 428 11.26 -29.50 19.16
N THR A 429 10.53 -30.17 18.27
CA THR A 429 9.13 -30.51 18.51
C THR A 429 9.01 -31.43 19.73
N GLY A 430 8.18 -31.05 20.69
CA GLY A 430 7.98 -31.82 21.93
C GLY A 430 8.88 -31.40 23.12
N SER A 431 9.66 -30.33 22.97
CA SER A 431 10.37 -29.66 24.06
C SER A 431 9.41 -29.24 25.16
N GLU A 432 9.86 -29.24 26.43
CA GLU A 432 9.02 -28.88 27.58
C GLU A 432 8.73 -27.36 27.65
N GLN A 433 9.62 -26.53 27.09
CA GLN A 433 9.59 -25.07 27.18
C GLN A 433 9.02 -24.39 25.93
N LEU A 434 8.08 -25.03 25.25
CA LEU A 434 7.41 -24.43 24.07
C LEU A 434 6.33 -23.44 24.51
N THR A 435 6.21 -22.32 23.82
CA THR A 435 5.08 -21.37 23.99
C THR A 435 3.72 -22.04 23.82
N ARG A 436 3.64 -23.11 23.01
CA ARG A 436 2.44 -23.95 22.83
C ARG A 436 2.85 -25.42 22.79
N SER A 437 2.33 -26.19 23.74
CA SER A 437 2.56 -27.64 23.77
C SER A 437 2.18 -28.30 22.44
N SER A 438 3.03 -29.16 21.90
CA SER A 438 2.88 -29.79 20.58
C SER A 438 2.89 -28.80 19.39
N GLY A 439 3.42 -27.59 19.56
CA GLY A 439 3.75 -26.70 18.46
C GLY A 439 4.97 -27.21 17.69
N HIS A 440 5.03 -26.94 16.38
CA HIS A 440 6.08 -27.38 15.50
C HIS A 440 6.94 -26.20 15.05
N SER A 441 8.26 -26.31 15.18
CA SER A 441 9.22 -25.39 14.58
C SER A 441 9.41 -25.66 13.07
N ASP A 442 9.20 -26.91 12.65
CA ASP A 442 9.31 -27.41 11.27
C ASP A 442 7.98 -27.31 10.49
N PHE A 443 7.14 -26.35 10.84
CA PHE A 443 5.82 -26.13 10.25
C PHE A 443 5.86 -25.78 8.76
N THR A 444 4.72 -25.97 8.09
CA THR A 444 4.42 -25.42 6.77
C THR A 444 3.12 -24.64 6.85
N LYS A 445 3.12 -23.40 6.38
CA LYS A 445 1.90 -22.58 6.30
C LYS A 445 1.82 -21.77 5.02
N VAL A 446 0.59 -21.50 4.61
CA VAL A 446 0.28 -20.57 3.53
C VAL A 446 -0.53 -19.42 4.07
N SER A 447 -0.24 -18.21 3.60
CA SER A 447 -0.98 -17.01 3.97
C SER A 447 -1.15 -16.09 2.78
N GLY A 448 -2.13 -15.20 2.85
CA GLY A 448 -2.36 -14.26 1.79
C GLY A 448 -3.20 -13.08 2.25
N GLU A 449 -3.10 -12.01 1.47
CA GLU A 449 -3.87 -10.80 1.65
C GLU A 449 -4.46 -10.36 0.33
N ALA A 450 -5.66 -9.81 0.37
CA ALA A 450 -6.28 -9.12 -0.76
C ALA A 450 -6.84 -7.78 -0.26
N LEU A 451 -6.53 -6.71 -0.99
CA LEU A 451 -7.01 -5.37 -0.68
C LEU A 451 -7.55 -4.73 -1.95
N ARG A 452 -8.67 -4.07 -1.84
CA ARG A 452 -9.26 -3.27 -2.90
C ARG A 452 -9.67 -1.90 -2.39
N LEU A 453 -9.18 -0.87 -3.06
CA LEU A 453 -9.62 0.51 -2.88
C LEU A 453 -10.41 0.94 -4.12
N GLN A 454 -11.72 1.15 -3.96
CA GLN A 454 -12.63 1.51 -5.03
C GLN A 454 -13.14 2.93 -4.87
N GLN A 455 -12.95 3.77 -5.87
CA GLN A 455 -13.61 5.06 -5.93
C GLN A 455 -15.09 4.86 -6.31
N LEU A 456 -16.00 5.28 -5.44
CA LEU A 456 -17.45 5.22 -5.67
C LEU A 456 -17.99 6.51 -6.30
N ALA A 457 -17.45 7.65 -5.83
CA ALA A 457 -17.77 8.99 -6.31
C ALA A 457 -16.52 9.90 -6.14
N PRO A 458 -16.49 11.13 -6.64
CA PRO A 458 -15.29 11.98 -6.58
C PRO A 458 -14.64 12.11 -5.20
N SER A 459 -15.42 12.14 -4.12
CA SER A 459 -14.93 12.24 -2.73
C SER A 459 -15.15 10.98 -1.89
N TRP A 460 -15.76 9.92 -2.45
CA TRP A 460 -16.09 8.70 -1.73
C TRP A 460 -15.24 7.55 -2.19
N MET A 461 -14.66 6.84 -1.23
CA MET A 461 -13.86 5.63 -1.47
C MET A 461 -14.35 4.50 -0.57
N LEU A 462 -14.33 3.28 -1.09
CA LEU A 462 -14.60 2.05 -0.36
C LEU A 462 -13.32 1.23 -0.33
N LEU A 463 -12.84 0.93 0.85
CA LEU A 463 -11.73 0.01 1.09
C LEU A 463 -12.29 -1.32 1.59
N GLY A 464 -11.97 -2.39 0.90
CA GLY A 464 -12.15 -3.76 1.35
C GLY A 464 -10.81 -4.45 1.49
N ALA A 465 -10.58 -5.19 2.57
CA ALA A 465 -9.38 -5.99 2.73
C ALA A 465 -9.70 -7.32 3.40
N LEU A 466 -8.94 -8.35 3.02
CA LEU A 466 -9.04 -9.72 3.50
C LEU A 466 -7.64 -10.20 3.82
N SER A 467 -7.44 -10.85 4.96
CA SER A 467 -6.23 -11.58 5.32
C SER A 467 -6.59 -12.99 5.76
N TRP A 468 -5.76 -13.96 5.42
CA TRP A 468 -5.99 -15.35 5.76
C TRP A 468 -4.69 -16.11 5.96
N GLN A 469 -4.75 -17.16 6.78
CA GLN A 469 -3.67 -18.11 7.02
C GLN A 469 -4.24 -19.53 7.13
N TYR A 470 -3.52 -20.49 6.57
CA TYR A 470 -3.75 -21.92 6.75
C TYR A 470 -2.42 -22.60 7.10
N SER A 471 -2.36 -23.24 8.25
CA SER A 471 -1.22 -24.03 8.64
C SER A 471 -1.49 -25.53 8.49
N PHE A 472 -0.48 -26.29 8.07
CA PHE A 472 -0.56 -27.75 7.94
C PHE A 472 -0.23 -28.44 9.27
N GLU A 473 0.52 -27.80 10.14
CA GLU A 473 0.89 -28.25 11.49
C GLU A 473 0.37 -27.27 12.56
N LYS A 474 0.41 -27.66 13.83
CA LYS A 474 0.18 -26.77 14.96
C LYS A 474 1.38 -25.83 15.10
N LEU A 475 1.13 -24.54 15.19
CA LEU A 475 2.17 -23.52 15.21
C LEU A 475 2.61 -23.18 16.64
N LEU A 476 3.82 -22.67 16.78
CA LEU A 476 4.27 -21.93 17.93
C LEU A 476 3.62 -20.55 17.98
N ALA A 477 3.55 -19.91 19.14
CA ALA A 477 2.74 -18.71 19.37
C ALA A 477 3.08 -17.55 18.41
N SER A 478 4.35 -17.36 18.08
CA SER A 478 4.83 -16.30 17.19
C SER A 478 4.39 -16.44 15.73
N GLU A 479 3.97 -17.65 15.31
CA GLU A 479 3.55 -17.94 13.93
C GLU A 479 2.03 -18.10 13.78
N GLU A 480 1.26 -17.98 14.88
CA GLU A 480 -0.20 -17.99 14.84
C GLU A 480 -0.76 -16.79 14.09
N PHE A 481 -1.92 -16.96 13.48
CA PHE A 481 -2.70 -15.88 12.91
C PHE A 481 -3.39 -15.10 14.04
N GLY A 482 -3.08 -13.81 14.15
CA GLY A 482 -3.68 -12.93 15.15
C GLY A 482 -4.75 -12.03 14.57
N VAL A 483 -5.84 -11.81 15.29
CA VAL A 483 -6.87 -10.81 15.00
C VAL A 483 -7.08 -9.92 16.20
N GLY A 484 -7.17 -8.62 15.95
CA GLY A 484 -7.19 -7.53 16.92
C GLY A 484 -6.13 -6.48 16.56
N GLY A 485 -6.30 -5.25 17.06
CA GLY A 485 -5.39 -4.14 16.80
C GLY A 485 -5.69 -3.37 15.51
N ALA A 486 -4.79 -2.48 15.12
CA ALA A 486 -5.03 -1.45 14.12
C ALA A 486 -5.35 -1.94 12.69
N GLN A 487 -5.09 -3.20 12.38
CA GLN A 487 -5.30 -3.73 11.02
C GLN A 487 -6.67 -4.37 10.84
N TYR A 488 -7.05 -5.30 11.72
CA TYR A 488 -8.32 -6.04 11.70
C TYR A 488 -8.80 -6.20 13.14
N GLY A 489 -10.04 -5.79 13.43
CA GLY A 489 -10.59 -5.82 14.77
C GLY A 489 -10.13 -4.62 15.62
N ARG A 490 -10.25 -3.41 15.08
CA ARG A 490 -9.66 -2.18 15.62
C ARG A 490 -10.09 -1.80 17.04
N ALA A 491 -11.25 -2.27 17.48
CA ALA A 491 -11.72 -2.05 18.86
C ALA A 491 -11.01 -2.93 19.90
N TYR A 492 -10.26 -3.95 19.46
CA TYR A 492 -9.59 -4.92 20.32
C TYR A 492 -8.08 -4.66 20.41
N ASP A 493 -7.45 -5.27 21.41
CA ASP A 493 -6.00 -5.23 21.53
C ASP A 493 -5.31 -6.03 20.42
N SER A 494 -4.04 -5.79 20.21
CA SER A 494 -3.28 -6.50 19.17
C SER A 494 -3.27 -8.00 19.43
N SER A 495 -3.62 -8.81 18.42
CA SER A 495 -3.72 -10.28 18.54
C SER A 495 -4.62 -10.74 19.69
N GLU A 496 -5.77 -10.08 19.89
CA GLU A 496 -6.77 -10.43 20.90
C GLU A 496 -7.17 -11.90 20.86
N ILE A 497 -7.37 -12.44 19.65
CA ILE A 497 -7.55 -13.85 19.39
C ILE A 497 -6.48 -14.36 18.42
N THR A 498 -6.01 -15.58 18.63
CA THR A 498 -4.95 -16.21 17.85
C THR A 498 -5.27 -17.67 17.54
N GLY A 499 -4.73 -18.19 16.44
CA GLY A 499 -4.87 -19.60 16.07
C GLY A 499 -3.97 -20.01 14.91
N ASP A 500 -3.86 -21.32 14.69
CA ASP A 500 -3.05 -21.88 13.61
C ASP A 500 -3.57 -21.46 12.21
N GLN A 501 -4.87 -21.29 12.12
CA GLN A 501 -5.59 -20.89 10.91
C GLN A 501 -6.46 -19.68 11.21
N GLY A 502 -6.66 -18.82 10.23
CA GLY A 502 -7.46 -17.63 10.45
C GLY A 502 -7.92 -16.96 9.17
N LEU A 503 -8.97 -16.16 9.35
CA LEU A 503 -9.54 -15.28 8.32
C LEU A 503 -9.94 -13.97 8.98
N ALA A 504 -9.52 -12.86 8.42
CA ALA A 504 -9.94 -11.54 8.85
C ALA A 504 -10.31 -10.68 7.66
N PHE A 505 -11.37 -9.88 7.79
CA PHE A 505 -11.71 -8.91 6.77
C PHE A 505 -12.09 -7.56 7.39
N LYS A 506 -11.91 -6.51 6.61
CA LYS A 506 -12.37 -5.16 6.94
C LYS A 506 -13.05 -4.52 5.75
N LEU A 507 -14.04 -3.69 6.05
CA LEU A 507 -14.71 -2.82 5.09
C LEU A 507 -14.71 -1.40 5.66
N GLU A 508 -14.26 -0.43 4.88
CA GLU A 508 -14.18 0.95 5.33
C GLU A 508 -14.70 1.90 4.23
N LEU A 509 -15.71 2.68 4.57
CA LEU A 509 -16.25 3.73 3.72
C LEU A 509 -15.59 5.06 4.12
N GLN A 510 -15.00 5.74 3.16
CA GLN A 510 -14.23 6.95 3.35
C GLN A 510 -14.84 8.11 2.57
N LYS A 511 -14.89 9.30 3.18
CA LYS A 511 -15.25 10.54 2.51
C LYS A 511 -14.13 11.57 2.68
N ALA A 512 -13.52 11.97 1.58
CA ALA A 512 -12.47 12.99 1.55
C ALA A 512 -13.07 14.40 1.44
N PHE A 513 -12.49 15.34 2.16
CA PHE A 513 -12.79 16.76 2.12
C PHE A 513 -11.50 17.51 1.85
N GLN A 514 -11.56 18.52 1.00
CA GLN A 514 -10.45 19.46 0.79
C GLN A 514 -10.84 20.81 1.39
N PRO A 515 -10.59 21.01 2.69
CA PRO A 515 -10.88 22.27 3.33
C PRO A 515 -9.95 23.35 2.73
N ASN A 516 -10.53 24.36 2.11
CA ASN A 516 -9.79 25.50 1.56
C ASN A 516 -9.26 26.42 2.67
N LYS A 517 -8.54 25.84 3.66
CA LYS A 517 -8.03 26.55 4.85
C LYS A 517 -6.53 26.33 4.99
N LYS A 518 -5.84 27.39 5.40
CA LYS A 518 -4.39 27.47 5.61
C LYS A 518 -3.82 26.39 6.55
N TYR A 519 -4.63 25.80 7.44
CA TYR A 519 -4.19 24.90 8.51
C TYR A 519 -4.55 23.42 8.33
N PHE A 520 -5.34 23.06 7.33
CA PHE A 520 -5.68 21.68 7.02
C PHE A 520 -5.62 21.47 5.52
N LYS A 521 -4.73 20.60 5.07
CA LYS A 521 -4.62 20.23 3.65
C LYS A 521 -5.70 19.26 3.22
N ASP A 522 -5.87 18.20 4.00
CA ASP A 522 -6.81 17.13 3.72
C ASP A 522 -7.50 16.70 5.00
N LEU A 523 -8.76 16.36 4.87
CA LEU A 523 -9.59 15.81 5.92
C LEU A 523 -10.35 14.62 5.34
N GLN A 524 -10.37 13.49 6.05
CA GLN A 524 -11.11 12.31 5.64
C GLN A 524 -11.92 11.79 6.82
N LEU A 525 -13.23 11.71 6.65
CA LEU A 525 -14.10 10.96 7.56
C LEU A 525 -14.22 9.53 7.07
N TYR A 526 -14.27 8.59 7.99
CA TYR A 526 -14.47 7.18 7.65
C TYR A 526 -15.31 6.46 8.71
N THR A 527 -15.99 5.42 8.27
CA THR A 527 -16.62 4.41 9.12
C THR A 527 -16.19 3.04 8.65
N PHE A 528 -16.13 2.09 9.57
CA PHE A 528 -15.64 0.78 9.24
C PHE A 528 -16.36 -0.34 9.99
N PHE A 529 -16.25 -1.52 9.44
CA PHE A 529 -16.60 -2.79 10.06
C PHE A 529 -15.45 -3.78 9.86
N ASP A 530 -15.00 -4.41 10.95
CA ASP A 530 -13.99 -5.45 10.93
C ASP A 530 -14.57 -6.74 11.51
N TYR A 531 -14.13 -7.87 10.97
CA TYR A 531 -14.44 -9.20 11.46
C TYR A 531 -13.23 -10.09 11.33
N GLY A 532 -13.01 -10.97 12.30
CA GLY A 532 -12.01 -12.01 12.20
C GLY A 532 -12.41 -13.28 12.95
N LYS A 533 -11.87 -14.39 12.48
CA LYS A 533 -12.06 -15.71 13.08
C LYS A 533 -10.78 -16.51 12.97
N VAL A 534 -10.45 -17.21 14.04
CA VAL A 534 -9.29 -18.10 14.14
C VAL A 534 -9.71 -19.51 14.52
N TRP A 535 -8.89 -20.49 14.17
CA TRP A 535 -9.09 -21.90 14.48
C TRP A 535 -7.78 -22.56 14.88
N ASN A 536 -7.83 -23.43 15.88
CA ASN A 536 -6.73 -24.29 16.26
C ASN A 536 -6.88 -25.67 15.61
N ARG A 537 -5.76 -26.26 15.15
CA ARG A 537 -5.76 -27.59 14.52
C ARG A 537 -6.09 -28.71 15.49
N LEU A 538 -5.60 -28.62 16.70
CA LEU A 538 -5.92 -29.56 17.77
C LEU A 538 -6.78 -28.85 18.82
N PRO A 539 -7.85 -29.49 19.31
CA PRO A 539 -8.65 -28.91 20.38
C PRO A 539 -7.78 -28.65 21.61
N THR A 540 -7.90 -27.47 22.18
CA THR A 540 -7.38 -27.23 23.53
C THR A 540 -8.21 -28.04 24.52
N SER A 541 -7.64 -28.35 25.71
CA SER A 541 -8.35 -29.07 26.77
C SER A 541 -9.67 -28.39 27.20
N THR A 542 -9.89 -27.16 26.83
CA THR A 542 -11.11 -26.35 27.08
C THR A 542 -12.18 -26.46 26.00
N GLY A 543 -11.99 -27.24 24.94
CA GLY A 543 -13.05 -27.63 24.00
C GLY A 543 -13.43 -26.62 22.91
N SER A 544 -12.88 -25.41 22.87
CA SER A 544 -13.16 -24.46 21.77
C SER A 544 -12.18 -24.69 20.62
N THR A 545 -12.72 -24.95 19.41
CA THR A 545 -11.92 -25.12 18.19
C THR A 545 -11.71 -23.80 17.45
N GLY A 546 -12.39 -22.72 17.82
CA GLY A 546 -12.27 -21.44 17.14
C GLY A 546 -12.95 -20.29 17.86
N GLU A 547 -12.34 -19.11 17.70
CA GLU A 547 -12.80 -17.85 18.28
C GLU A 547 -13.04 -16.83 17.15
N ASN A 548 -13.92 -15.86 17.40
CA ASN A 548 -14.18 -14.78 16.43
C ASN A 548 -14.41 -13.47 17.16
N LEU A 549 -14.06 -12.38 16.52
CA LEU A 549 -14.36 -11.04 16.98
C LEU A 549 -14.86 -10.15 15.86
N SER A 550 -15.60 -9.11 16.23
CA SER A 550 -16.08 -8.10 15.30
C SER A 550 -16.08 -6.73 15.95
N SER A 551 -15.78 -5.71 15.18
CA SER A 551 -15.77 -4.32 15.62
C SER A 551 -16.37 -3.38 14.58
N LEU A 552 -16.92 -2.28 15.06
CA LEU A 552 -17.44 -1.17 14.26
C LEU A 552 -16.83 0.12 14.80
N GLY A 553 -16.56 1.07 13.93
CA GLY A 553 -16.07 2.36 14.37
C GLY A 553 -16.22 3.44 13.33
N LEU A 554 -15.90 4.64 13.77
CA LEU A 554 -15.85 5.83 12.93
C LEU A 554 -14.65 6.69 13.34
N GLY A 555 -14.10 7.39 12.37
CA GLY A 555 -12.93 8.19 12.63
C GLY A 555 -12.72 9.31 11.63
N ILE A 556 -11.74 10.11 11.96
CA ILE A 556 -11.28 11.23 11.18
C ILE A 556 -9.77 11.12 10.96
N ARG A 557 -9.31 11.21 9.72
CA ARG A 557 -7.90 11.37 9.36
C ARG A 557 -7.68 12.78 8.84
N PHE A 558 -6.56 13.37 9.20
CA PHE A 558 -6.24 14.73 8.80
C PHE A 558 -4.75 14.89 8.49
N ASN A 559 -4.46 15.74 7.51
CA ASN A 559 -3.12 16.26 7.23
C ASN A 559 -3.14 17.76 7.54
N VAL A 560 -2.38 18.17 8.57
CA VAL A 560 -2.24 19.58 8.93
C VAL A 560 -1.30 20.27 7.95
N THR A 561 -0.18 19.59 7.66
CA THR A 561 0.84 20.05 6.70
C THR A 561 1.29 18.86 5.86
N ASP A 562 2.28 19.04 4.97
CA ASP A 562 2.97 17.92 4.29
C ASP A 562 3.76 17.03 5.26
N VAL A 563 4.04 17.56 6.45
CA VAL A 563 4.87 16.91 7.47
C VAL A 563 4.02 16.27 8.54
N ILE A 564 2.94 16.91 8.99
CA ILE A 564 2.15 16.51 10.17
C ILE A 564 0.82 15.90 9.72
N SER A 565 0.58 14.68 10.15
CA SER A 565 -0.65 13.91 9.92
C SER A 565 -1.12 13.22 11.20
N GLY A 566 -2.41 12.92 11.28
CA GLY A 566 -2.95 12.19 12.41
C GLY A 566 -4.32 11.60 12.13
N TYR A 567 -4.80 10.82 13.08
CA TYR A 567 -6.18 10.34 13.10
C TYR A 567 -6.71 10.30 14.54
N MET A 568 -8.02 10.32 14.64
CA MET A 568 -8.79 10.01 15.84
C MET A 568 -9.94 9.10 15.42
N GLU A 569 -10.18 8.00 16.15
CA GLU A 569 -11.29 7.10 15.88
C GLU A 569 -11.93 6.63 17.18
N TRP A 570 -13.22 6.33 17.10
CA TRP A 570 -13.99 5.68 18.13
C TRP A 570 -14.41 4.31 17.64
N ASP A 571 -14.08 3.29 18.42
CA ASP A 571 -14.20 1.90 18.07
C ASP A 571 -15.02 1.15 19.10
N LYS A 572 -15.95 0.30 18.68
CA LYS A 572 -16.84 -0.49 19.53
C LYS A 572 -16.64 -1.98 19.29
N PRO A 573 -16.24 -2.76 20.33
CA PRO A 573 -16.32 -4.21 20.30
C PRO A 573 -17.77 -4.66 20.22
N LEU A 574 -18.10 -5.64 19.38
CA LEU A 574 -19.49 -6.07 19.16
C LEU A 574 -19.83 -7.39 19.86
N ASN A 575 -19.00 -8.41 19.71
CA ASN A 575 -19.32 -9.77 20.15
C ASN A 575 -18.49 -10.28 21.34
N GLN A 576 -17.24 -9.90 21.46
CA GLN A 576 -16.39 -10.30 22.61
C GLN A 576 -16.04 -9.10 23.49
N GLU A 577 -15.66 -9.35 24.73
CA GLU A 577 -15.05 -8.38 25.62
C GLU A 577 -13.57 -8.20 25.24
N VAL A 578 -13.05 -7.00 25.42
CA VAL A 578 -11.61 -6.73 25.28
C VAL A 578 -10.92 -7.36 26.51
N SER A 579 -10.02 -8.31 26.29
CA SER A 579 -9.41 -9.09 27.37
C SER A 579 -8.71 -8.22 28.40
N SER A 580 -8.03 -7.16 27.98
CA SER A 580 -7.35 -6.24 28.88
C SER A 580 -8.32 -5.39 29.72
N GLU A 581 -9.52 -5.10 29.25
CA GLU A 581 -10.50 -4.23 29.88
C GLU A 581 -11.62 -4.99 30.61
N GLY A 582 -11.90 -6.24 30.22
CA GLY A 582 -12.99 -7.07 30.77
C GLY A 582 -14.39 -6.54 30.42
N ASN A 583 -14.54 -5.77 29.36
CA ASN A 583 -15.81 -5.21 28.93
C ASN A 583 -15.87 -4.98 27.41
N LYS A 584 -17.02 -4.52 26.93
CA LYS A 584 -17.27 -4.15 25.51
C LYS A 584 -17.45 -2.66 25.32
N ASP A 585 -16.88 -1.82 26.16
CA ASP A 585 -17.07 -0.38 26.06
C ASP A 585 -16.40 0.19 24.81
N GLY A 586 -16.93 1.32 24.34
CA GLY A 586 -16.34 2.03 23.19
C GLY A 586 -14.99 2.63 23.57
N ARG A 587 -14.00 2.46 22.72
CA ARG A 587 -12.61 2.93 22.92
C ARG A 587 -12.30 4.05 21.96
N VAL A 588 -11.50 5.01 22.40
CA VAL A 588 -11.03 6.12 21.57
C VAL A 588 -9.54 5.94 21.32
N PHE A 589 -9.18 5.94 20.03
CA PHE A 589 -7.79 5.85 19.60
C PHE A 589 -7.37 7.10 18.84
N PHE A 590 -6.13 7.47 19.01
CA PHE A 590 -5.52 8.57 18.26
C PHE A 590 -4.09 8.24 17.84
N SER A 591 -3.64 8.90 16.80
CA SER A 591 -2.23 8.94 16.42
C SER A 591 -1.91 10.30 15.83
N LEU A 592 -0.74 10.82 16.18
CA LEU A 592 -0.15 11.99 15.59
C LEU A 592 1.25 11.63 15.10
N SER A 593 1.58 11.98 13.88
CA SER A 593 2.88 11.68 13.29
C SER A 593 3.44 12.86 12.50
N ALA A 594 4.75 13.04 12.56
CA ALA A 594 5.51 13.95 11.74
C ALA A 594 6.50 13.18 10.86
N ARG A 595 6.64 13.57 9.57
CA ARG A 595 7.58 12.97 8.61
C ARG A 595 8.32 14.09 7.88
N PHE A 596 9.63 13.99 7.79
CA PHE A 596 10.49 15.02 7.18
C PHE A 596 11.65 14.42 6.39
#